data_0d127eb6d80bf36f3d51b33cc3ec4ac0
#
_entry.id   0d127eb6d80bf36f3d51b33cc3ec4ac0
#
_cell.length_a   1.000
_cell.length_b   1.000
_cell.length_c   1.000
_cell.angle_alpha   90.00
_cell.angle_beta   90.00
_cell.angle_gamma   90.00
#
_symmetry.space_group_name_H-M   'P 1'
#
loop_
_entity.id
_entity.type
_entity.pdbx_description
1 polymer ?
#
loop_
_entity_poly.entity_id
_entity_poly.type
_entity_poly.pdbx_seq_one_letter_code
_entity_poly.pdbx_strand_id
1 'polypeptide(L)'
;MSFSNSPGASEDYAERVARHVPGLRDLHRMVGLLMAEHVPDNGRILVLGAGGGLELKALADTRPGWQLDGVDPSAEMLRQATDTLGAQAPRATLHQGYIDDAPDGPFDGATCLLTLHFLPHEERLR
;
A
#
# COMPACT_ATOMS: atom_id res chain seq x y z
N MET A 1 11.51 16.74 9.92
CA MET A 1 12.58 15.77 9.68
C MET A 1 12.61 15.42 8.20
N SER A 2 13.79 15.43 7.65
CA SER A 2 13.92 15.22 6.22
C SER A 2 14.68 13.94 5.93
N PHE A 3 13.99 12.95 5.43
CA PHE A 3 14.62 11.68 5.03
C PHE A 3 15.13 11.75 3.60
N SER A 4 14.51 12.56 2.79
CA SER A 4 14.76 12.56 1.35
C SER A 4 16.01 13.30 0.93
N ASN A 5 16.67 14.01 1.85
CA ASN A 5 17.81 14.83 1.51
C ASN A 5 19.10 14.05 1.43
N SER A 6 19.12 12.84 1.90
CA SER A 6 20.34 12.04 1.94
C SER A 6 20.34 11.04 0.79
N PRO A 7 21.40 11.01 -0.02
CA PRO A 7 21.51 9.98 -1.05
C PRO A 7 21.44 8.61 -0.40
N GLY A 8 20.62 7.75 -0.91
CA GLY A 8 20.44 6.42 -0.35
C GLY A 8 19.49 6.34 0.82
N ALA A 9 19.04 7.49 1.36
CA ALA A 9 18.07 7.46 2.45
C ALA A 9 16.77 6.81 1.99
N SER A 10 16.38 7.04 0.77
CA SER A 10 15.16 6.45 0.23
C SER A 10 15.30 4.95 0.01
N GLU A 11 16.48 4.48 -0.38
CA GLU A 11 16.72 3.05 -0.53
C GLU A 11 16.50 2.31 0.77
N ASP A 12 16.98 2.90 1.87
CA ASP A 12 16.95 2.26 3.16
C ASP A 12 15.70 2.56 3.97
N TYR A 13 14.83 3.43 3.47
CA TYR A 13 13.69 3.88 4.25
C TYR A 13 12.83 2.72 4.74
N ALA A 14 12.41 1.85 3.84
CA ALA A 14 11.54 0.74 4.18
C ALA A 14 12.21 -0.20 5.18
N GLU A 15 13.48 -0.50 4.96
CA GLU A 15 14.22 -1.38 5.87
C GLU A 15 14.42 -0.75 7.23
N ARG A 16 14.73 0.55 7.28
CA ARG A 16 14.91 1.25 8.55
C ARG A 16 13.61 1.28 9.34
N VAL A 17 12.49 1.57 8.68
CA VAL A 17 11.19 1.57 9.35
C VAL A 17 10.89 0.19 9.89
N ALA A 18 11.12 -0.86 9.11
CA ALA A 18 10.89 -2.22 9.55
C ALA A 18 11.75 -2.60 10.75
N ARG A 19 12.99 -2.09 10.82
CA ARG A 19 13.87 -2.36 11.97
C ARG A 19 13.47 -1.58 13.21
N HIS A 20 13.04 -0.32 13.03
CA HIS A 20 12.72 0.55 14.16
C HIS A 20 11.30 0.35 14.70
N VAL A 21 10.46 -0.38 13.97
CA VAL A 21 9.11 -0.70 14.40
C VAL A 21 9.02 -2.22 14.49
N PRO A 22 9.35 -2.79 15.66
CA PRO A 22 9.27 -4.25 15.82
C PRO A 22 7.88 -4.74 15.49
N GLY A 23 7.81 -5.83 14.74
CA GLY A 23 6.52 -6.42 14.37
C GLY A 23 5.82 -5.76 13.20
N LEU A 24 6.43 -4.76 12.56
CA LEU A 24 5.79 -4.08 11.43
C LEU A 24 5.46 -5.05 10.29
N ARG A 25 6.39 -5.95 9.97
CA ARG A 25 6.15 -6.94 8.91
C ARG A 25 5.01 -7.87 9.28
N ASP A 26 4.92 -8.25 10.56
CA ASP A 26 3.84 -9.09 11.04
C ASP A 26 2.52 -8.35 10.98
N LEU A 27 2.52 -7.05 11.27
CA LEU A 27 1.32 -6.23 11.14
C LEU A 27 0.86 -6.18 9.69
N HIS A 28 1.77 -5.95 8.76
CA HIS A 28 1.41 -5.91 7.34
C HIS A 28 0.89 -7.26 6.87
N ARG A 29 1.50 -8.34 7.34
CA ARG A 29 1.03 -9.67 7.01
C ARG A 29 -0.38 -9.91 7.54
N MET A 30 -0.64 -9.50 8.77
CA MET A 30 -1.96 -9.62 9.37
C MET A 30 -2.99 -8.80 8.60
N VAL A 31 -2.64 -7.59 8.18
CA VAL A 31 -3.51 -6.76 7.35
C VAL A 31 -3.88 -7.52 6.07
N GLY A 32 -2.91 -8.14 5.42
CA GLY A 32 -3.16 -8.93 4.22
C GLY A 32 -4.12 -10.07 4.48
N LEU A 33 -3.94 -10.79 5.58
CA LEU A 33 -4.80 -11.91 5.93
C LEU A 33 -6.23 -11.45 6.22
N LEU A 34 -6.38 -10.34 6.94
CA LEU A 34 -7.70 -9.79 7.22
C LEU A 34 -8.39 -9.31 5.93
N MET A 35 -7.64 -8.66 5.06
CA MET A 35 -8.18 -8.27 3.76
C MET A 35 -8.65 -9.49 2.97
N ALA A 36 -7.89 -10.59 3.04
CA ALA A 36 -8.23 -11.81 2.32
C ALA A 36 -9.55 -12.42 2.77
N GLU A 37 -9.97 -12.16 4.00
CA GLU A 37 -11.26 -12.63 4.50
C GLU A 37 -12.44 -11.85 3.92
N HIS A 38 -12.20 -10.61 3.46
CA HIS A 38 -13.28 -9.70 3.07
C HIS A 38 -13.22 -9.30 1.59
N VAL A 39 -12.06 -9.42 0.95
CA VAL A 39 -11.85 -8.98 -0.42
C VAL A 39 -11.76 -10.20 -1.33
N PRO A 40 -12.53 -10.25 -2.42
CA PRO A 40 -12.46 -11.39 -3.34
C PRO A 40 -11.05 -11.51 -3.96
N ASP A 41 -10.74 -12.69 -4.47
CA ASP A 41 -9.41 -13.00 -5.00
C ASP A 41 -8.98 -12.08 -6.15
N ASN A 42 -9.94 -11.52 -6.87
CA ASN A 42 -9.68 -10.57 -7.95
C ASN A 42 -10.06 -9.14 -7.56
N GLY A 43 -10.09 -8.87 -6.26
CA GLY A 43 -10.53 -7.58 -5.75
C GLY A 43 -9.54 -6.45 -5.99
N ARG A 44 -10.01 -5.25 -5.70
CA ARG A 44 -9.23 -4.02 -5.85
C ARG A 44 -9.12 -3.33 -4.50
N ILE A 45 -7.90 -2.99 -4.12
CA ILE A 45 -7.61 -2.41 -2.81
C ILE A 45 -6.92 -1.06 -2.98
N LEU A 46 -7.39 -0.07 -2.21
CA LEU A 46 -6.79 1.25 -2.17
C LEU A 46 -5.91 1.35 -0.93
N VAL A 47 -4.68 1.82 -1.12
CA VAL A 47 -3.72 2.06 -0.03
C VAL A 47 -3.42 3.54 0.01
N LEU A 48 -3.88 4.21 1.06
CA LEU A 48 -3.61 5.63 1.26
C LEU A 48 -2.34 5.78 2.10
N GLY A 49 -1.43 6.60 1.64
CA GLY A 49 -0.14 6.72 2.28
C GLY A 49 0.72 5.50 1.98
N ALA A 50 1.03 5.29 0.71
CA ALA A 50 1.70 4.07 0.24
C ALA A 50 3.12 3.89 0.80
N GLY A 51 3.71 4.91 1.35
CA GLY A 51 4.95 4.97 2.11
C GLY A 51 5.95 3.82 1.97
N GLY A 52 6.85 3.89 0.98
CA GLY A 52 7.89 2.88 0.80
C GLY A 52 7.42 1.55 0.23
N GLY A 53 6.14 1.32 0.14
CA GLY A 53 5.59 0.14 -0.51
C GLY A 53 5.53 -1.14 0.31
N LEU A 54 5.91 -1.10 1.58
CA LEU A 54 5.88 -2.31 2.41
C LEU A 54 4.48 -2.89 2.52
N GLU A 55 3.48 -2.05 2.73
CA GLU A 55 2.10 -2.51 2.85
C GLU A 55 1.59 -3.02 1.50
N LEU A 56 1.90 -2.29 0.42
CA LEU A 56 1.54 -2.73 -0.93
C LEU A 56 2.13 -4.10 -1.23
N LYS A 57 3.40 -4.29 -0.89
CA LYS A 57 4.06 -5.57 -1.14
C LYS A 57 3.42 -6.69 -0.33
N ALA A 58 3.10 -6.44 0.93
CA ALA A 58 2.45 -7.45 1.76
C ALA A 58 1.11 -7.87 1.17
N LEU A 59 0.33 -6.90 0.67
CA LEU A 59 -0.93 -7.20 0.02
C LEU A 59 -0.72 -7.96 -1.28
N ALA A 60 0.24 -7.54 -2.08
CA ALA A 60 0.56 -8.21 -3.34
C ALA A 60 0.96 -9.66 -3.11
N ASP A 61 1.74 -9.91 -2.05
CA ASP A 61 2.18 -11.25 -1.71
C ASP A 61 1.04 -12.13 -1.19
N THR A 62 0.00 -11.52 -0.63
CA THR A 62 -1.10 -12.28 -0.03
C THR A 62 -2.00 -12.91 -1.07
N ARG A 63 -2.35 -12.17 -2.12
CA ARG A 63 -3.22 -12.67 -3.19
C ARG A 63 -2.71 -12.21 -4.55
N PRO A 64 -2.40 -13.13 -5.45
CA PRO A 64 -1.85 -12.74 -6.75
C PRO A 64 -2.84 -12.05 -7.67
N GLY A 65 -4.13 -12.20 -7.40
CA GLY A 65 -5.16 -11.59 -8.25
C GLY A 65 -5.58 -10.19 -7.85
N TRP A 66 -5.12 -9.69 -6.71
CA TRP A 66 -5.48 -8.36 -6.27
C TRP A 66 -4.86 -7.28 -7.13
N GLN A 67 -5.65 -6.25 -7.42
CA GLN A 67 -5.18 -5.03 -8.04
C GLN A 67 -5.07 -3.97 -6.96
N LEU A 68 -3.94 -3.27 -6.95
CA LEU A 68 -3.62 -2.34 -5.88
C LEU A 68 -3.50 -0.93 -6.44
N ASP A 69 -4.07 0.03 -5.72
CA ASP A 69 -3.90 1.44 -6.03
C ASP A 69 -3.30 2.11 -4.81
N GLY A 70 -2.13 2.71 -4.95
CA GLY A 70 -1.45 3.41 -3.88
C GLY A 70 -1.46 4.90 -4.12
N VAL A 71 -1.74 5.67 -3.08
CA VAL A 71 -1.78 7.13 -3.18
C VAL A 71 -0.87 7.71 -2.12
N ASP A 72 0.03 8.61 -2.54
CA ASP A 72 0.94 9.29 -1.61
C ASP A 72 1.33 10.63 -2.22
N PRO A 73 1.41 11.71 -1.42
CA PRO A 73 1.80 13.01 -1.94
C PRO A 73 3.27 13.08 -2.36
N SER A 74 4.09 12.18 -1.89
CA SER A 74 5.53 12.18 -2.14
C SER A 74 5.88 11.32 -3.35
N ALA A 75 6.41 11.95 -4.39
CA ALA A 75 6.91 11.22 -5.57
C ALA A 75 8.04 10.28 -5.17
N GLU A 76 8.86 10.69 -4.20
CA GLU A 76 9.97 9.86 -3.73
C GLU A 76 9.45 8.58 -3.07
N MET A 77 8.39 8.69 -2.26
CA MET A 77 7.81 7.53 -1.61
C MET A 77 7.20 6.57 -2.64
N LEU A 78 6.58 7.11 -3.68
CA LEU A 78 6.02 6.27 -4.74
C LEU A 78 7.12 5.54 -5.51
N ARG A 79 8.26 6.21 -5.72
CA ARG A 79 9.39 5.55 -6.36
C ARG A 79 9.93 4.42 -5.52
N GLN A 80 10.05 4.64 -4.21
CA GLN A 80 10.46 3.59 -3.29
C GLN A 80 9.47 2.43 -3.28
N ALA A 81 8.18 2.74 -3.36
CA ALA A 81 7.16 1.71 -3.42
C ALA A 81 7.35 0.83 -4.66
N THR A 82 7.64 1.44 -5.80
CA THR A 82 7.90 0.70 -7.03
C THR A 82 9.11 -0.23 -6.85
N ASP A 83 10.17 0.27 -6.26
CA ASP A 83 11.37 -0.53 -6.03
C ASP A 83 11.09 -1.68 -5.05
N THR A 84 10.34 -1.41 -4.01
CA THR A 84 9.99 -2.41 -3.00
C THR A 84 9.12 -3.51 -3.60
N LEU A 85 8.19 -3.14 -4.47
CA LEU A 85 7.32 -4.12 -5.14
C LEU A 85 8.09 -5.00 -6.11
N GLY A 86 9.14 -4.46 -6.72
CA GLY A 86 9.97 -5.23 -7.63
C GLY A 86 9.15 -5.84 -8.77
N ALA A 87 9.19 -7.15 -8.91
CA ALA A 87 8.48 -7.84 -9.98
C ALA A 87 6.97 -7.69 -9.89
N GLN A 88 6.45 -7.31 -8.74
CA GLN A 88 5.01 -7.12 -8.54
C GLN A 88 4.54 -5.70 -8.84
N ALA A 89 5.46 -4.79 -9.18
CA ALA A 89 5.11 -3.41 -9.46
C ALA A 89 4.00 -3.24 -10.52
N PRO A 90 3.94 -4.05 -11.58
CA PRO A 90 2.86 -3.90 -12.57
C PRO A 90 1.46 -4.12 -12.03
N ARG A 91 1.32 -4.76 -10.87
CA ARG A 91 0.02 -5.00 -10.25
C ARG A 91 -0.48 -3.82 -9.44
N ALA A 92 0.36 -2.83 -9.23
CA ALA A 92 0.02 -1.64 -8.47
C ALA A 92 0.03 -0.42 -9.38
N THR A 93 -0.99 0.42 -9.24
CA THR A 93 -1.02 1.72 -9.89
C THR A 93 -0.81 2.78 -8.82
N LEU A 94 0.22 3.59 -8.99
CA LEU A 94 0.59 4.57 -8.00
C LEU A 94 0.17 5.97 -8.46
N HIS A 95 -0.40 6.72 -7.52
CA HIS A 95 -0.94 8.05 -7.80
C HIS A 95 -0.33 9.04 -6.84
N GLN A 96 0.28 10.10 -7.38
CA GLN A 96 0.81 11.16 -6.54
C GLN A 96 -0.31 12.13 -6.19
N GLY A 97 -0.53 12.34 -4.90
CA GLY A 97 -1.57 13.23 -4.43
C GLY A 97 -2.11 12.82 -3.08
N TYR A 98 -3.26 13.35 -2.77
CA TYR A 98 -3.97 13.09 -1.52
C TYR A 98 -5.22 12.27 -1.81
N ILE A 99 -6.01 12.00 -0.78
CA ILE A 99 -7.21 11.18 -0.94
C ILE A 99 -8.14 11.70 -2.04
N ASP A 100 -8.23 13.02 -2.18
CA ASP A 100 -9.08 13.63 -3.21
C ASP A 100 -8.58 13.34 -4.63
N ASP A 101 -7.32 12.95 -4.75
CA ASP A 101 -6.70 12.64 -6.03
C ASP A 101 -6.73 11.13 -6.32
N ALA A 102 -7.30 10.35 -5.41
CA ALA A 102 -7.39 8.91 -5.61
C ALA A 102 -8.31 8.61 -6.80
N PRO A 103 -8.03 7.52 -7.51
CA PRO A 103 -8.89 7.15 -8.64
C PRO A 103 -10.27 6.76 -8.14
N ASP A 104 -11.24 6.87 -9.04
CA ASP A 104 -12.58 6.42 -8.74
C ASP A 104 -12.60 4.90 -8.56
N GLY A 105 -13.34 4.48 -7.54
CA GLY A 105 -13.55 3.06 -7.33
C GLY A 105 -14.43 2.42 -8.39
N PRO A 106 -15.08 1.35 -8.04
CA PRO A 106 -15.20 0.88 -6.66
C PRO A 106 -13.97 0.12 -6.18
N PHE A 107 -13.74 0.18 -4.88
CA PHE A 107 -12.73 -0.62 -4.22
C PHE A 107 -13.41 -1.60 -3.27
N ASP A 108 -12.82 -2.77 -3.12
CA ASP A 108 -13.34 -3.80 -2.22
C ASP A 108 -12.84 -3.61 -0.79
N GLY A 109 -11.71 -2.94 -0.64
CA GLY A 109 -11.14 -2.63 0.65
C GLY A 109 -10.17 -1.47 0.54
N ALA A 110 -9.82 -0.88 1.67
CA ALA A 110 -8.87 0.21 1.71
C ALA A 110 -8.09 0.17 3.03
N THR A 111 -6.85 0.66 2.97
CA THR A 111 -6.05 0.87 4.17
C THR A 111 -5.61 2.32 4.21
N CYS A 112 -5.52 2.85 5.42
CA CYS A 112 -4.99 4.19 5.65
C CYS A 112 -4.21 4.15 6.96
N LEU A 113 -2.89 4.23 6.88
CA LEU A 113 -2.03 4.17 8.06
C LEU A 113 -2.38 2.96 8.95
N LEU A 114 -2.48 1.78 8.33
CA LEU A 114 -2.83 0.52 8.99
C LEU A 114 -4.27 0.44 9.50
N THR A 115 -5.11 1.42 9.19
CA THR A 115 -6.53 1.36 9.50
C THR A 115 -7.25 0.69 8.34
N LEU A 116 -8.00 -0.37 8.64
CA LEU A 116 -8.69 -1.15 7.62
C LEU A 116 -10.11 -0.64 7.43
N HIS A 117 -10.55 -0.65 6.19
CA HIS A 117 -11.91 -0.29 5.82
C HIS A 117 -12.48 -1.33 4.88
N PHE A 118 -13.61 -1.90 5.27
CA PHE A 118 -14.33 -2.87 4.45
C PHE A 118 -15.72 -2.32 4.21
N LEU A 119 -16.14 -2.28 2.96
CA LEU A 119 -17.44 -1.76 2.62
C LEU A 119 -18.32 -2.86 2.06
N PRO A 120 -19.64 -2.81 2.35
CA PRO A 120 -20.59 -3.69 1.70
C PRO A 120 -20.50 -3.54 0.19
N HIS A 121 -20.89 -4.59 -0.53
CA HIS A 121 -20.80 -4.60 -1.98
C HIS A 121 -21.46 -3.38 -2.62
N GLU A 122 -22.62 -2.98 -2.12
CA GLU A 122 -23.36 -1.83 -2.64
C GLU A 122 -22.82 -0.49 -2.20
N GLU A 123 -21.89 -0.46 -1.26
CA GLU A 123 -21.33 0.77 -0.70
C GLU A 123 -19.83 0.88 -0.86
N ARG A 124 -19.31 0.33 -1.94
CA ARG A 124 -17.87 0.39 -2.18
C ARG A 124 -17.38 1.81 -2.30
N LEU A 125 -16.10 1.99 -1.90
CA LEU A 125 -15.43 3.28 -2.04
C LEU A 125 -15.35 3.70 -3.50
N ARG A 126 -15.56 4.99 -3.72
CA ARG A 126 -15.52 5.56 -5.05
C ARG A 126 -14.64 6.77 -5.10
#